data_7f2a2fb95876e2ba40cbe15a436fa3ce
#
_entry.id   7f2a2fb95876e2ba40cbe15a436fa3ce
#
_cell.length_a   1.000
_cell.length_b   1.000
_cell.length_c   1.000
_cell.angle_alpha   90.00
_cell.angle_beta   90.00
_cell.angle_gamma   90.00
#
_symmetry.space_group_name_H-M   'P 1'
#
loop_
_entity.id
_entity.type
_entity.pdbx_description
1 polymer ?
#
loop_
_entity_poly.entity_id
_entity_poly.type
_entity_poly.pdbx_seq_one_letter_code
_entity_poly.pdbx_strand_id
1 'polypeptide(L)'
;MALSVSSQLSKAVKQMYLALPQGDKAQAMYIWIDGSGEGLRCKTRTLDSEPKKVEDLPEWNFDGSSTDQAEGSNSDMFLRPVTMFRDPFRKDPNKLVFCEVFKYNGAIAETNHRSSCKKIMDMVVDEHPWFGMEQEYTLL
;
A
#
# COMPACT_ATOMS: atom_id res chain seq x y z
N MET A 1 -19.38 25.15 -17.37
CA MET A 1 -19.18 24.07 -16.39
C MET A 1 -18.10 23.15 -16.94
N ALA A 2 -16.93 23.10 -16.32
CA ALA A 2 -15.90 22.12 -16.67
C ALA A 2 -16.39 20.74 -16.20
N LEU A 3 -16.66 19.85 -17.15
CA LEU A 3 -17.00 18.46 -16.84
C LEU A 3 -15.72 17.78 -16.31
N SER A 4 -15.76 17.24 -15.12
CA SER A 4 -14.68 16.41 -14.58
C SER A 4 -14.40 15.24 -15.54
N VAL A 5 -13.12 14.90 -15.77
CA VAL A 5 -12.72 13.76 -16.61
C VAL A 5 -13.38 12.46 -16.15
N SER A 6 -13.62 12.31 -14.85
CA SER A 6 -14.34 11.15 -14.28
C SER A 6 -15.82 11.10 -14.67
N SER A 7 -16.45 12.23 -15.02
CA SER A 7 -17.84 12.24 -15.44
C SER A 7 -18.06 11.76 -16.88
N GLN A 8 -16.98 11.66 -17.67
CA GLN A 8 -17.00 11.17 -19.05
C GLN A 8 -16.90 9.64 -19.13
N LEU A 9 -16.51 8.97 -18.05
CA LEU A 9 -16.46 7.52 -18.02
C LEU A 9 -17.88 6.95 -17.86
N SER A 10 -18.34 6.25 -18.90
CA SER A 10 -19.61 5.55 -18.84
C SER A 10 -19.62 4.53 -17.69
N LYS A 11 -20.60 4.64 -16.79
CA LYS A 11 -20.81 3.65 -15.70
C LYS A 11 -20.99 2.24 -16.24
N ALA A 12 -21.59 2.10 -17.43
CA ALA A 12 -21.78 0.80 -18.09
C ALA A 12 -20.42 0.19 -18.49
N VAL A 13 -19.51 0.98 -19.06
CA VAL A 13 -18.16 0.51 -19.43
C VAL A 13 -17.37 0.09 -18.18
N LYS A 14 -17.42 0.88 -17.11
CA LYS A 14 -16.80 0.51 -15.84
C LYS A 14 -17.34 -0.83 -15.32
N GLN A 15 -18.66 -1.03 -15.32
CA GLN A 15 -19.27 -2.27 -14.86
C GLN A 15 -18.90 -3.46 -15.76
N MET A 16 -18.81 -3.25 -17.06
CA MET A 16 -18.37 -4.27 -18.01
C MET A 16 -16.95 -4.78 -17.66
N TYR A 17 -16.00 -3.88 -17.38
CA TYR A 17 -14.66 -4.28 -16.98
C TYR A 17 -14.60 -4.93 -15.60
N LEU A 18 -15.39 -4.43 -14.64
CA LEU A 18 -15.46 -5.03 -13.30
C LEU A 18 -16.11 -6.41 -13.29
N ALA A 19 -16.92 -6.72 -14.32
CA ALA A 19 -17.58 -8.02 -14.46
C ALA A 19 -16.72 -9.06 -15.19
N LEU A 20 -15.52 -8.70 -15.67
CA LEU A 20 -14.61 -9.68 -16.29
C LEU A 20 -14.23 -10.77 -15.28
N PRO A 21 -14.23 -12.04 -15.72
CA PRO A 21 -13.88 -13.14 -14.83
C PRO A 21 -12.42 -13.03 -14.38
N GLN A 22 -12.20 -13.08 -13.07
CA GLN A 22 -10.86 -13.05 -12.46
C GLN A 22 -10.38 -14.48 -12.11
N GLY A 23 -11.30 -15.46 -12.09
CA GLY A 23 -11.00 -16.80 -11.64
C GLY A 23 -10.73 -16.84 -10.13
N ASP A 24 -9.83 -17.71 -9.71
CA ASP A 24 -9.39 -17.90 -8.32
C ASP A 24 -8.19 -17.00 -7.92
N LYS A 25 -7.70 -16.19 -8.85
CA LYS A 25 -6.59 -15.26 -8.60
C LYS A 25 -7.03 -14.07 -7.77
N ALA A 26 -6.09 -13.55 -6.96
CA ALA A 26 -6.29 -12.32 -6.20
C ALA A 26 -5.24 -11.28 -6.57
N GLN A 27 -5.64 -10.01 -6.65
CA GLN A 27 -4.72 -8.90 -6.84
C GLN A 27 -4.46 -8.23 -5.49
N ALA A 28 -3.18 -8.11 -5.13
CA ALA A 28 -2.73 -7.43 -3.94
C ALA A 28 -1.99 -6.14 -4.34
N MET A 29 -2.56 -4.99 -3.99
CA MET A 29 -1.95 -3.70 -4.20
C MET A 29 -1.09 -3.36 -2.99
N TYR A 30 0.21 -3.41 -3.15
CA TYR A 30 1.20 -2.99 -2.16
C TYR A 30 1.33 -1.47 -2.17
N ILE A 31 1.15 -0.87 -1.00
CA ILE A 31 1.13 0.59 -0.81
C ILE A 31 2.20 0.94 0.22
N TRP A 32 2.99 1.98 -0.05
CA TRP A 32 4.01 2.48 0.87
C TRP A 32 4.12 4.00 0.80
N ILE A 33 4.76 4.58 1.80
CA ILE A 33 5.07 6.01 1.86
C ILE A 33 6.44 6.21 1.20
N ASP A 34 6.54 7.16 0.29
CA ASP A 34 7.79 7.48 -0.43
C ASP A 34 8.75 8.35 0.39
N GLY A 35 9.84 8.79 -0.24
CA GLY A 35 10.89 9.57 0.40
C GLY A 35 10.46 10.95 0.87
N SER A 36 9.34 11.50 0.37
CA SER A 36 8.78 12.76 0.86
C SER A 36 8.19 12.66 2.27
N GLY A 37 7.88 11.43 2.73
CA GLY A 37 7.15 11.18 3.98
C GLY A 37 5.63 11.40 3.89
N GLU A 38 5.13 11.86 2.76
CA GLU A 38 3.72 12.20 2.52
C GLU A 38 3.13 11.49 1.31
N GLY A 39 3.95 11.27 0.26
CA GLY A 39 3.52 10.66 -0.98
C GLY A 39 3.25 9.17 -0.83
N LEU A 40 2.11 8.73 -1.36
CA LEU A 40 1.79 7.30 -1.44
C LEU A 40 2.20 6.75 -2.81
N ARG A 41 2.89 5.62 -2.78
CA ARG A 41 3.22 4.82 -3.97
C ARG A 41 2.54 3.48 -3.88
N CYS A 42 2.28 2.88 -5.02
CA CYS A 42 1.71 1.54 -5.04
C CYS A 42 2.16 0.75 -6.27
N LYS A 43 2.10 -0.56 -6.13
CA LYS A 43 2.23 -1.53 -7.22
C LYS A 43 1.40 -2.76 -6.91
N THR A 44 0.87 -3.41 -7.93
CA THR A 44 -0.04 -4.53 -7.76
C THR A 44 0.60 -5.81 -8.29
N ARG A 45 0.46 -6.89 -7.54
CA ARG A 45 0.79 -8.25 -7.99
C ARG A 45 -0.42 -9.14 -7.98
N THR A 46 -0.40 -10.15 -8.84
CA THR A 46 -1.40 -11.21 -8.84
C THR A 46 -0.89 -12.37 -8.00
N LEU A 47 -1.72 -12.84 -7.09
CA LEU A 47 -1.49 -14.01 -6.25
C LEU A 47 -2.32 -15.19 -6.79
N ASP A 48 -1.83 -16.40 -6.54
CA ASP A 48 -2.51 -17.64 -6.99
C ASP A 48 -3.79 -17.93 -6.21
N SER A 49 -3.94 -17.35 -5.03
CA SER A 49 -5.15 -17.47 -4.20
C SER A 49 -5.34 -16.24 -3.32
N GLU A 50 -6.52 -16.09 -2.75
CA GLU A 50 -6.82 -15.01 -1.81
C GLU A 50 -6.01 -15.15 -0.52
N PRO A 51 -5.19 -14.15 -0.14
CA PRO A 51 -4.51 -14.15 1.15
C PRO A 51 -5.52 -13.97 2.28
N LYS A 52 -5.39 -14.75 3.35
CA LYS A 52 -6.30 -14.69 4.51
C LYS A 52 -5.69 -13.90 5.67
N LYS A 53 -4.37 -13.84 5.73
CA LYS A 53 -3.60 -13.11 6.75
C LYS A 53 -2.38 -12.46 6.10
N VAL A 54 -1.77 -11.53 6.83
CA VAL A 54 -0.62 -10.76 6.32
C VAL A 54 0.57 -11.64 5.99
N GLU A 55 0.78 -12.71 6.75
CA GLU A 55 1.87 -13.67 6.59
C GLU A 55 1.76 -14.51 5.31
N ASP A 56 0.60 -14.54 4.67
CA ASP A 56 0.42 -15.18 3.36
C ASP A 56 0.97 -14.32 2.21
N LEU A 57 1.31 -13.06 2.50
CA LEU A 57 1.78 -12.09 1.52
C LEU A 57 3.32 -12.11 1.43
N PRO A 58 3.91 -12.33 0.24
CA PRO A 58 5.34 -12.30 0.09
C PRO A 58 5.92 -10.88 0.18
N GLU A 59 7.15 -10.75 0.63
CA GLU A 59 7.92 -9.53 0.43
C GLU A 59 8.07 -9.23 -1.06
N TRP A 60 8.24 -7.94 -1.39
CA TRP A 60 8.48 -7.50 -2.75
C TRP A 60 9.52 -6.39 -2.75
N ASN A 61 10.11 -6.11 -3.91
CA ASN A 61 11.09 -5.05 -4.08
C ASN A 61 10.58 -3.95 -5.02
N PHE A 62 11.22 -2.80 -4.98
CA PHE A 62 11.04 -1.70 -5.92
C PHE A 62 12.33 -0.89 -6.02
N ASP A 63 12.42 -0.07 -7.07
CA ASP A 63 13.53 0.85 -7.26
C ASP A 63 13.29 2.13 -6.44
N GLY A 64 14.04 2.28 -5.35
CA GLY A 64 13.95 3.43 -4.44
C GLY A 64 14.47 4.74 -5.03
N SER A 65 15.22 4.71 -6.13
CA SER A 65 15.71 5.94 -6.77
C SER A 65 14.60 6.77 -7.38
N SER A 66 13.51 6.12 -7.83
CA SER A 66 12.33 6.79 -8.37
C SER A 66 11.37 7.36 -7.32
N THR A 67 11.64 7.10 -6.04
CA THR A 67 10.77 7.46 -4.91
C THR A 67 11.48 8.26 -3.82
N ASP A 68 12.68 8.78 -4.12
CA ASP A 68 13.55 9.52 -3.19
C ASP A 68 13.92 8.72 -1.93
N GLN A 69 14.08 7.39 -2.05
CA GLN A 69 14.34 6.48 -0.94
C GLN A 69 15.71 5.79 -1.01
N ALA A 70 16.38 5.85 -2.16
CA ALA A 70 17.70 5.30 -2.36
C ALA A 70 18.47 6.03 -3.45
N GLU A 71 19.81 5.94 -3.41
CA GLU A 71 20.69 6.39 -4.49
C GLU A 71 20.82 5.32 -5.58
N GLY A 72 21.18 5.75 -6.81
CA GLY A 72 21.13 4.90 -8.00
C GLY A 72 21.94 3.61 -7.98
N SER A 73 23.02 3.52 -7.18
CA SER A 73 23.93 2.35 -7.18
C SER A 73 23.46 1.17 -6.28
N ASN A 74 22.55 1.39 -5.34
CA ASN A 74 21.99 0.37 -4.45
C ASN A 74 20.52 0.69 -4.20
N SER A 75 19.77 0.80 -5.29
CA SER A 75 18.42 1.35 -5.27
C SER A 75 17.32 0.32 -4.96
N ASP A 76 17.66 -0.96 -4.88
CA ASP A 76 16.70 -1.98 -4.48
C ASP A 76 16.23 -1.75 -3.04
N MET A 77 14.93 -1.52 -2.88
CA MET A 77 14.25 -1.40 -1.61
C MET A 77 13.24 -2.53 -1.48
N PHE A 78 12.98 -2.96 -0.25
CA PHE A 78 12.04 -4.04 0.03
C PHE A 78 10.76 -3.54 0.70
N LEU A 79 9.65 -4.08 0.24
CA LEU A 79 8.31 -3.88 0.79
C LEU A 79 7.94 -5.09 1.64
N ARG A 80 7.79 -4.88 2.95
CA ARG A 80 7.31 -5.90 3.88
C ARG A 80 5.86 -5.60 4.26
N PRO A 81 4.91 -6.48 3.93
CA PRO A 81 3.52 -6.34 4.35
C PRO A 81 3.39 -6.22 5.86
N VAL A 82 2.58 -5.27 6.34
CA VAL A 82 2.32 -5.06 7.77
C VAL A 82 0.85 -5.12 8.13
N THR A 83 -0.02 -4.80 7.18
CA THR A 83 -1.47 -4.96 7.34
C THR A 83 -2.14 -5.06 5.97
N MET A 84 -3.33 -5.66 5.92
CA MET A 84 -4.11 -5.74 4.70
C MET A 84 -5.57 -5.42 4.94
N PHE A 85 -6.22 -4.91 3.91
CA PHE A 85 -7.61 -4.51 3.89
C PHE A 85 -8.30 -5.05 2.63
N ARG A 86 -9.63 -5.19 2.68
CA ARG A 86 -10.41 -5.43 1.46
C ARG A 86 -10.20 -4.26 0.50
N ASP A 87 -10.02 -4.56 -0.77
CA ASP A 87 -9.94 -3.53 -1.80
C ASP A 87 -11.36 -3.00 -2.11
N PRO A 88 -11.69 -1.75 -1.76
CA PRO A 88 -13.03 -1.19 -2.01
C PRO A 88 -13.27 -0.89 -3.49
N PHE A 89 -12.21 -0.80 -4.30
CA PHE A 89 -12.27 -0.46 -5.71
C PHE A 89 -12.40 -1.70 -6.60
N ARG A 90 -11.51 -2.69 -6.40
CA ARG A 90 -11.50 -3.95 -7.13
C ARG A 90 -12.41 -5.00 -6.50
N LYS A 91 -12.79 -4.82 -5.23
CA LYS A 91 -13.60 -5.73 -4.41
C LYS A 91 -12.92 -7.09 -4.19
N ASP A 92 -13.59 -7.97 -3.45
CA ASP A 92 -13.09 -9.31 -3.17
C ASP A 92 -12.87 -10.12 -4.47
N PRO A 93 -11.82 -10.94 -4.51
CA PRO A 93 -10.90 -11.33 -3.42
C PRO A 93 -9.68 -10.40 -3.24
N ASN A 94 -9.68 -9.23 -3.87
CA ASN A 94 -8.53 -8.33 -3.95
C ASN A 94 -8.27 -7.60 -2.62
N LYS A 95 -7.01 -7.22 -2.41
CA LYS A 95 -6.55 -6.60 -1.15
C LYS A 95 -5.73 -5.34 -1.40
N LEU A 96 -5.86 -4.38 -0.51
CA LEU A 96 -4.89 -3.32 -0.29
C LEU A 96 -3.94 -3.78 0.81
N VAL A 97 -2.64 -3.66 0.57
CA VAL A 97 -1.59 -4.14 1.47
C VAL A 97 -0.68 -2.98 1.83
N PHE A 98 -0.72 -2.54 3.08
CA PHE A 98 0.19 -1.51 3.56
C PHE A 98 1.54 -2.14 3.93
N CYS A 99 2.64 -1.50 3.50
CA CYS A 99 3.98 -2.04 3.64
C CYS A 99 4.93 -1.09 4.36
N GLU A 100 5.85 -1.66 5.12
CA GLU A 100 7.07 -1.01 5.56
C GLU A 100 8.16 -1.11 4.49
N VAL A 101 9.08 -0.13 4.51
CA VAL A 101 10.21 -0.08 3.57
C VAL A 101 11.51 -0.39 4.27
N PHE A 102 12.29 -1.31 3.68
CA PHE A 102 13.64 -1.69 4.11
C PHE A 102 14.64 -1.49 2.98
N LYS A 103 15.89 -1.24 3.35
CA LYS A 103 17.00 -1.14 2.40
C LYS A 103 17.38 -2.51 1.84
N TYR A 104 18.15 -2.50 0.76
CA TYR A 104 18.69 -3.71 0.11
C TYR A 104 19.43 -4.66 1.07
N ASN A 105 20.05 -4.13 2.13
CA ASN A 105 20.80 -4.89 3.14
C ASN A 105 19.93 -5.30 4.34
N GLY A 106 18.61 -5.12 4.28
CA GLY A 106 17.68 -5.45 5.36
C GLY A 106 17.60 -4.41 6.49
N ALA A 107 18.37 -3.32 6.42
CA ALA A 107 18.26 -2.22 7.38
C ALA A 107 16.95 -1.45 7.17
N ILE A 108 16.44 -0.87 8.24
CA ILE A 108 15.25 -0.01 8.19
C ILE A 108 15.57 1.22 7.31
N ALA A 109 14.69 1.54 6.36
CA ALA A 109 14.82 2.76 5.57
C ALA A 109 14.62 4.00 6.46
N GLU A 110 15.31 5.09 6.17
CA GLU A 110 15.20 6.35 6.93
C GLU A 110 13.77 6.90 6.92
N THR A 111 13.02 6.63 5.87
CA THR A 111 11.61 7.04 5.69
C THR A 111 10.62 6.12 6.39
N ASN A 112 11.08 5.03 7.00
CA ASN A 112 10.23 4.07 7.71
C ASN A 112 10.02 4.46 9.17
N HIS A 113 9.17 5.44 9.42
CA HIS A 113 8.82 5.87 10.78
C HIS A 113 7.95 4.87 11.53
N ARG A 114 7.25 3.97 10.80
CA ARG A 114 6.42 2.93 11.40
C ARG A 114 7.24 1.97 12.25
N SER A 115 8.43 1.58 11.83
CA SER A 115 9.25 0.60 12.53
C SER A 115 9.64 1.07 13.94
N SER A 116 10.05 2.35 14.09
CA SER A 116 10.33 2.94 15.39
C SER A 116 9.08 3.13 16.23
N CYS A 117 7.99 3.58 15.63
CA CYS A 117 6.70 3.73 16.30
C CYS A 117 6.21 2.38 16.85
N LYS A 118 6.23 1.33 16.03
CA LYS A 118 5.83 -0.02 16.46
C LYS A 118 6.63 -0.49 17.67
N LYS A 119 7.96 -0.30 17.64
CA LYS A 119 8.83 -0.69 18.76
C LYS A 119 8.41 -0.01 20.07
N ILE A 120 8.08 1.28 20.04
CA ILE A 120 7.63 2.03 21.21
C ILE A 120 6.25 1.53 21.65
N MET A 121 5.33 1.36 20.70
CA MET A 121 3.96 0.89 20.99
C MET A 121 3.94 -0.51 21.60
N ASP A 122 4.83 -1.41 21.15
CA ASP A 122 4.97 -2.73 21.75
C ASP A 122 5.47 -2.68 23.22
N MET A 123 6.25 -1.65 23.58
CA MET A 123 6.73 -1.45 24.97
C MET A 123 5.64 -0.93 25.91
N VAL A 124 4.62 -0.27 25.37
CA VAL A 124 3.54 0.38 26.14
C VAL A 124 2.17 -0.21 25.81
N VAL A 125 2.13 -1.45 25.34
CA VAL A 125 0.88 -2.10 24.91
C VAL A 125 -0.15 -2.17 26.04
N ASP A 126 0.28 -2.38 27.28
CA ASP A 126 -0.57 -2.48 28.45
C ASP A 126 -1.17 -1.13 28.89
N GLU A 127 -0.58 -0.02 28.43
CA GLU A 127 -1.07 1.34 28.72
C GLU A 127 -2.24 1.74 27.81
N HIS A 128 -2.54 0.97 26.77
CA HIS A 128 -3.62 1.21 25.81
C HIS A 128 -3.71 2.67 25.32
N PRO A 129 -2.61 3.26 24.78
CA PRO A 129 -2.60 4.65 24.40
C PRO A 129 -3.57 4.92 23.24
N TRP A 130 -4.25 6.07 23.31
CA TRP A 130 -5.20 6.52 22.30
C TRP A 130 -4.62 7.74 21.57
N PHE A 131 -4.84 7.77 20.25
CA PHE A 131 -4.43 8.88 19.38
C PHE A 131 -5.64 9.40 18.62
N GLY A 132 -5.83 10.72 18.63
CA GLY A 132 -6.78 11.38 17.73
C GLY A 132 -6.09 11.75 16.43
N MET A 133 -6.73 11.42 15.30
CA MET A 133 -6.28 11.81 13.96
C MET A 133 -7.45 12.39 13.18
N GLU A 134 -7.20 13.53 12.53
CA GLU A 134 -8.17 14.19 11.66
C GLU A 134 -7.64 14.22 10.23
N GLN A 135 -8.34 13.59 9.32
CA GLN A 135 -8.00 13.61 7.89
C GLN A 135 -8.78 14.74 7.22
N GLU A 136 -8.08 15.80 6.83
CA GLU A 136 -8.69 16.97 6.19
C GLU A 136 -8.36 17.04 4.71
N TYR A 137 -9.31 17.45 3.90
CA TYR A 137 -9.11 17.73 2.47
C TYR A 137 -10.13 18.73 1.95
N THR A 138 -9.79 19.42 0.88
CA THR A 138 -10.68 20.35 0.19
C THR A 138 -11.15 19.75 -1.13
N LEU A 139 -12.47 19.76 -1.35
CA LEU A 139 -13.05 19.42 -2.64
C LEU A 139 -12.91 20.60 -3.59
N LEU A 140 -12.31 20.40 -4.77
CA LEU A 140 -12.13 21.39 -5.81
C LEU A 140 -13.11 21.18 -6.97
#